data_5ce173f880b2af13d9dcd2e8955f76a9
#
_entry.id   5ce173f880b2af13d9dcd2e8955f76a9
#
_cell.length_a   1.000
_cell.length_b   1.000
_cell.length_c   1.000
_cell.angle_alpha   90.00
_cell.angle_beta   90.00
_cell.angle_gamma   90.00
#
_symmetry.space_group_name_H-M   'P 1'
#
loop_
_entity.id
_entity.type
_entity.pdbx_description
1 polymer ?
#
loop_
_entity_poly.entity_id
_entity_poly.type
_entity_poly.pdbx_seq_one_letter_code
_entity_poly.pdbx_strand_id
1 'polypeptide(L)'
;MKMIKLAACIATLIGSTGFMSSTLAADNLAEFHAQNQECDSCHTPDGELSNDSLTYENEQCVSCHGTLAEVAETTKHEHYNAHDSHFPGDVACTSCHSAHEKSMVYCDSCHSFDFNMPYAKKWERNEPTIAELAKDKSERQAALASAPHDTVDVVVVGSGGAGFSAAVSAHDNGAKVILIEKEPVIGGNAKLAAGGMNAAWTDQQKAKDITDSPELMYKDTMKGGRNINDPALVEILSSHSKGSVDWMTAMGADLNDVGRMGGASVNRSHRPTGGAGVGAHVVQVLYDNALKRNIDLRMNTRGIEILKDDSGKVKGILVKGMYKGYYWVKADAVILATGGFAKNNDRVAKLDPKLKGFISTNQPGAVGDGIDVAENAGAATKDVEYIQAHPTLSVKGGVMVTEAVRGNGAILVNREGKRFVNEITTRDKASAAILKQTGKSAFLIFDDSVRKSLKKIDKYIGLGVAPTSDSLVKLGDMKGVGIDGKALTETVARYNSFVTSGKDADFERPNLPRALNEGNYYAIEVTPGVHHTMGGVMIDTKAEVMNAKKEVIPGLYGAGEVTGGVHGANRLGGNAISDIITFGRLAGEEAAKYAKKN
;
A
#
# COMPACT_ATOMS: atom_id res chain seq x y z
N MET A 1 22.12 35.57 3.60
CA MET A 1 22.62 34.96 4.85
C MET A 1 22.52 33.44 4.85
N LYS A 2 21.61 32.78 4.10
CA LYS A 2 21.51 31.30 4.04
C LYS A 2 22.65 30.61 3.26
N MET A 3 23.23 31.23 2.25
CA MET A 3 24.33 30.65 1.46
C MET A 3 25.69 30.59 2.17
N ILE A 4 25.89 31.37 3.22
CA ILE A 4 27.19 31.40 3.94
C ILE A 4 27.32 30.21 4.91
N LYS A 5 26.21 29.68 5.44
CA LYS A 5 26.24 28.53 6.35
C LYS A 5 26.52 27.21 5.62
N LEU A 6 26.02 27.06 4.39
CA LEU A 6 26.28 25.87 3.56
C LEU A 6 27.77 25.74 3.19
N ALA A 7 28.43 26.89 2.93
CA ALA A 7 29.87 26.91 2.63
C ALA A 7 30.75 26.53 3.84
N ALA A 8 30.30 26.77 5.07
CA ALA A 8 31.05 26.45 6.27
C ALA A 8 31.03 24.94 6.58
N CYS A 9 29.93 24.25 6.33
CA CYS A 9 29.85 22.79 6.53
C CYS A 9 30.66 21.99 5.47
N ILE A 10 30.78 22.51 4.26
CA ILE A 10 31.55 21.87 3.18
C ILE A 10 33.06 22.21 3.26
N ALA A 11 33.43 23.37 3.78
CA ALA A 11 34.82 23.80 3.86
C ALA A 11 35.63 23.08 4.94
N THR A 12 35.00 22.49 5.94
CA THR A 12 35.68 21.71 7.01
C THR A 12 36.11 20.32 6.55
N LEU A 13 35.61 19.85 5.42
CA LEU A 13 35.95 18.54 4.85
C LEU A 13 37.18 18.53 3.92
N ILE A 14 37.76 19.69 3.58
CA ILE A 14 38.85 19.77 2.59
C ILE A 14 40.18 20.28 3.19
N GLY A 15 40.27 20.62 4.47
CA GLY A 15 41.42 21.34 5.01
C GLY A 15 42.04 20.81 6.30
N SER A 16 42.36 19.51 6.43
CA SER A 16 43.35 19.08 7.44
C SER A 16 44.08 17.79 7.04
N THR A 17 45.12 17.97 6.25
CA THR A 17 46.23 16.96 6.23
C THR A 17 47.03 17.14 7.52
N GLY A 18 46.97 16.11 8.37
CA GLY A 18 47.96 15.91 9.42
C GLY A 18 47.43 16.01 10.85
N PHE A 19 46.76 14.97 11.31
CA PHE A 19 46.95 14.35 12.62
C PHE A 19 46.17 13.02 12.58
N MET A 20 46.87 11.90 12.62
CA MET A 20 46.25 10.61 12.87
C MET A 20 45.82 10.57 14.33
N SER A 21 44.65 11.11 14.66
CA SER A 21 43.86 10.65 15.79
C SER A 21 43.16 9.36 15.34
N SER A 22 43.30 8.30 16.09
CA SER A 22 42.47 7.11 15.96
C SER A 22 41.03 7.54 16.13
N THR A 23 40.36 7.83 15.02
CA THR A 23 38.90 7.99 15.02
C THR A 23 38.33 6.66 15.43
N LEU A 24 37.79 6.56 16.63
CA LEU A 24 36.89 5.48 17.01
C LEU A 24 35.84 5.41 15.90
N ALA A 25 35.70 4.25 15.26
CA ALA A 25 34.68 4.07 14.25
C ALA A 25 33.32 4.31 14.94
N ALA A 26 32.54 5.26 14.46
CA ALA A 26 31.21 5.52 15.00
C ALA A 26 30.31 4.31 14.70
N ASP A 27 29.54 3.86 15.69
CA ASP A 27 28.64 2.71 15.53
C ASP A 27 27.22 3.13 15.08
N ASN A 28 26.91 4.43 15.14
CA ASN A 28 25.62 5.01 14.76
C ASN A 28 25.78 6.47 14.31
N LEU A 29 24.70 7.06 13.79
CA LEU A 29 24.73 8.44 13.26
C LEU A 29 24.92 9.50 14.34
N ALA A 30 24.41 9.30 15.55
CA ALA A 30 24.60 10.26 16.65
C ALA A 30 26.06 10.36 17.05
N GLU A 31 26.78 9.24 17.15
CA GLU A 31 28.22 9.22 17.41
C GLU A 31 29.02 9.88 16.29
N PHE A 32 28.60 9.70 15.03
CA PHE A 32 29.22 10.36 13.90
C PHE A 32 29.02 11.89 13.94
N HIS A 33 27.78 12.36 14.16
CA HIS A 33 27.49 13.78 14.22
C HIS A 33 28.10 14.45 15.48
N ALA A 34 28.11 13.76 16.63
CA ALA A 34 28.68 14.28 17.87
C ALA A 34 30.18 14.60 17.79
N GLN A 35 30.89 14.12 16.75
CA GLN A 35 32.26 14.52 16.51
C GLN A 35 32.42 16.00 16.09
N ASN A 36 31.34 16.61 15.52
CA ASN A 36 31.39 17.94 14.94
C ASN A 36 30.16 18.82 15.26
N GLN A 37 29.17 18.28 15.96
CA GLN A 37 27.90 18.94 16.25
C GLN A 37 27.50 18.72 17.73
N GLU A 38 26.72 19.64 18.30
CA GLU A 38 26.14 19.50 19.63
C GLU A 38 24.77 18.80 19.57
N CYS A 39 24.28 18.24 20.67
CA CYS A 39 23.05 17.47 20.73
C CYS A 39 21.80 18.29 20.32
N ASP A 40 21.80 19.59 20.62
CA ASP A 40 20.75 20.55 20.26
C ASP A 40 20.66 20.84 18.74
N SER A 41 21.65 20.39 17.97
CA SER A 41 21.57 20.42 16.51
C SER A 41 20.50 19.48 15.94
N CYS A 42 20.06 18.51 16.71
CA CYS A 42 19.03 17.52 16.30
C CYS A 42 17.83 17.51 17.25
N HIS A 43 18.01 17.87 18.52
CA HIS A 43 16.98 17.81 19.55
C HIS A 43 16.42 19.20 19.89
N THR A 44 15.18 19.24 20.33
CA THR A 44 14.60 20.46 20.92
C THR A 44 15.40 20.88 22.16
N PRO A 45 15.54 22.19 22.43
CA PRO A 45 16.34 22.70 23.55
C PRO A 45 15.92 22.19 24.94
N ASP A 46 14.65 21.80 25.08
CA ASP A 46 14.09 21.23 26.33
C ASP A 46 14.26 19.71 26.40
N GLY A 47 14.70 19.06 25.31
CA GLY A 47 14.93 17.61 25.27
C GLY A 47 13.66 16.77 25.37
N GLU A 48 12.48 17.39 25.23
CA GLU A 48 11.21 16.64 25.28
C GLU A 48 11.05 15.76 24.05
N LEU A 49 10.93 14.45 24.27
CA LEU A 49 10.60 13.46 23.25
C LEU A 49 9.08 13.48 23.03
N SER A 50 8.61 14.23 22.05
CA SER A 50 7.19 14.26 21.65
C SER A 50 7.03 13.76 20.21
N ASN A 51 5.80 13.45 19.78
CA ASN A 51 5.57 13.14 18.36
C ASN A 51 5.92 14.33 17.45
N ASP A 52 5.88 15.55 18.00
CA ASP A 52 6.29 16.77 17.28
C ASP A 52 7.81 16.85 17.12
N SER A 53 8.60 16.13 17.94
CA SER A 53 10.05 16.06 17.80
C SER A 53 10.48 15.44 16.46
N LEU A 54 9.68 14.51 15.92
CA LEU A 54 9.95 13.93 14.59
C LEU A 54 9.93 14.97 13.48
N THR A 55 9.00 15.93 13.53
CA THR A 55 8.96 17.05 12.60
C THR A 55 10.17 17.94 12.79
N TYR A 56 10.49 18.30 14.04
CA TYR A 56 11.64 19.11 14.36
C TYR A 56 12.95 18.45 13.91
N GLU A 57 13.17 17.18 14.25
CA GLU A 57 14.36 16.42 13.87
C GLU A 57 14.51 16.35 12.35
N ASN A 58 13.42 16.11 11.62
CA ASN A 58 13.44 16.10 10.17
C ASN A 58 13.80 17.46 9.59
N GLU A 59 13.29 18.56 10.16
CA GLU A 59 13.65 19.93 9.76
C GLU A 59 15.14 20.21 10.01
N GLN A 60 15.70 19.71 11.11
CA GLN A 60 17.13 19.82 11.39
C GLN A 60 17.97 19.04 10.37
N CYS A 61 17.59 17.81 10.02
CA CYS A 61 18.24 17.04 8.94
C CYS A 61 18.23 17.82 7.63
N VAL A 62 17.07 18.31 7.23
CA VAL A 62 16.87 19.08 5.99
C VAL A 62 17.66 20.40 6.00
N SER A 63 17.83 21.04 7.15
CA SER A 63 18.57 22.31 7.25
C SER A 63 20.04 22.20 6.83
N CYS A 64 20.63 21.01 6.99
CA CYS A 64 22.02 20.73 6.63
C CYS A 64 22.15 19.92 5.34
N HIS A 65 21.30 18.88 5.18
CA HIS A 65 21.38 17.93 4.05
C HIS A 65 20.55 18.35 2.84
N GLY A 66 19.65 19.32 2.99
CA GLY A 66 18.70 19.72 1.96
C GLY A 66 17.43 18.87 1.95
N THR A 67 16.53 19.19 1.03
CA THR A 67 15.27 18.47 0.83
C THR A 67 15.51 17.04 0.32
N LEU A 68 14.51 16.17 0.46
CA LEU A 68 14.59 14.82 -0.09
C LEU A 68 14.94 14.80 -1.58
N ALA A 69 14.41 15.74 -2.36
CA ALA A 69 14.71 15.87 -3.79
C ALA A 69 16.17 16.28 -4.05
N GLU A 70 16.75 17.16 -3.23
CA GLU A 70 18.16 17.55 -3.34
C GLU A 70 19.08 16.40 -2.94
N VAL A 71 18.73 15.63 -1.91
CA VAL A 71 19.47 14.40 -1.53
C VAL A 71 19.35 13.34 -2.63
N ALA A 72 18.19 13.20 -3.27
CA ALA A 72 18.01 12.29 -4.40
C ALA A 72 18.94 12.61 -5.57
N GLU A 73 19.18 13.89 -5.86
CA GLU A 73 20.15 14.33 -6.87
C GLU A 73 21.61 13.99 -6.50
N THR A 74 21.99 14.09 -5.23
CA THR A 74 23.35 13.75 -4.77
C THR A 74 23.59 12.24 -4.80
N THR A 75 22.55 11.42 -4.62
CA THR A 75 22.59 9.96 -4.59
C THR A 75 22.17 9.29 -5.91
N LYS A 76 21.99 10.06 -6.99
CA LYS A 76 21.56 9.55 -8.31
C LYS A 76 22.54 8.56 -8.97
N HIS A 77 23.78 8.50 -8.48
CA HIS A 77 24.79 7.53 -8.93
C HIS A 77 24.58 6.14 -8.32
N GLU A 78 23.81 6.02 -7.26
CA GLU A 78 23.46 4.74 -6.65
C GLU A 78 22.53 3.93 -7.56
N HIS A 79 22.77 2.62 -7.68
CA HIS A 79 21.96 1.75 -8.53
C HIS A 79 20.48 1.71 -8.09
N TYR A 80 20.26 1.77 -6.78
CA TYR A 80 18.93 1.93 -6.16
C TYR A 80 18.93 3.21 -5.33
N ASN A 81 18.37 4.28 -5.88
CA ASN A 81 18.26 5.55 -5.16
C ASN A 81 17.03 5.53 -4.25
N ALA A 82 17.23 5.29 -2.96
CA ALA A 82 16.14 5.26 -1.98
C ALA A 82 15.45 6.63 -1.80
N HIS A 83 16.16 7.73 -2.09
CA HIS A 83 15.66 9.10 -1.96
C HIS A 83 14.77 9.51 -3.14
N ASP A 84 14.90 8.85 -4.32
CA ASP A 84 13.94 8.96 -5.44
C ASP A 84 12.92 7.81 -5.36
N SER A 85 12.12 7.81 -4.30
CA SER A 85 11.19 6.73 -4.02
C SER A 85 9.76 7.02 -4.50
N HIS A 86 8.91 5.98 -4.46
CA HIS A 86 7.50 6.06 -4.84
C HIS A 86 6.58 6.40 -3.67
N PHE A 87 7.11 6.87 -2.54
CA PHE A 87 6.31 7.29 -1.40
C PHE A 87 5.67 8.65 -1.68
N PRO A 88 4.36 8.82 -1.45
CA PRO A 88 3.71 10.11 -1.47
C PRO A 88 4.10 10.91 -0.22
N GLY A 89 4.12 12.23 -0.36
CA GLY A 89 4.49 13.13 0.72
C GLY A 89 5.98 13.09 1.08
N ASP A 90 6.36 13.90 2.04
CA ASP A 90 7.72 13.92 2.57
C ASP A 90 7.91 12.74 3.52
N VAL A 91 8.90 11.91 3.21
CA VAL A 91 9.33 10.82 4.10
C VAL A 91 10.33 11.38 5.09
N ALA A 92 10.07 11.20 6.38
CA ALA A 92 11.00 11.63 7.41
C ALA A 92 12.35 10.89 7.27
N CYS A 93 13.45 11.59 7.40
CA CYS A 93 14.80 11.03 7.34
C CYS A 93 14.97 9.88 8.35
N THR A 94 14.35 10.03 9.52
CA THR A 94 14.35 9.05 10.61
C THR A 94 13.62 7.74 10.28
N SER A 95 12.86 7.68 9.18
CA SER A 95 12.24 6.44 8.70
C SER A 95 13.27 5.38 8.28
N CYS A 96 14.46 5.82 7.91
CA CYS A 96 15.58 4.97 7.50
C CYS A 96 16.83 5.23 8.34
N HIS A 97 17.10 6.49 8.69
CA HIS A 97 18.30 6.93 9.38
C HIS A 97 18.03 7.06 10.90
N SER A 98 18.33 6.02 11.66
CA SER A 98 18.26 6.06 13.13
C SER A 98 19.49 6.75 13.69
N ALA A 99 19.32 7.74 14.59
CA ALA A 99 20.44 8.47 15.17
C ALA A 99 21.21 7.63 16.19
N HIS A 100 20.51 7.08 17.19
CA HIS A 100 21.11 6.39 18.35
C HIS A 100 21.20 4.87 18.22
N GLU A 101 20.65 4.32 17.15
CA GLU A 101 20.70 2.88 16.83
C GLU A 101 21.24 2.67 15.42
N LYS A 102 21.51 1.41 15.05
CA LYS A 102 21.81 1.08 13.67
C LYS A 102 20.59 1.37 12.78
N SER A 103 20.82 2.14 11.74
CA SER A 103 19.82 2.49 10.73
C SER A 103 19.23 1.25 10.05
N MET A 104 18.01 1.34 9.54
CA MET A 104 17.34 0.27 8.78
C MET A 104 16.68 0.87 7.56
N VAL A 105 17.02 0.38 6.38
CA VAL A 105 16.36 0.85 5.15
C VAL A 105 14.92 0.36 5.12
N TYR A 106 13.96 1.27 5.25
CA TYR A 106 12.53 0.91 5.24
C TYR A 106 12.11 0.18 3.95
N CYS A 107 12.79 0.45 2.83
CA CYS A 107 12.53 -0.22 1.55
C CYS A 107 12.74 -1.75 1.63
N ASP A 108 13.65 -2.23 2.47
CA ASP A 108 13.92 -3.66 2.67
C ASP A 108 12.74 -4.42 3.28
N SER A 109 11.76 -3.69 3.83
CA SER A 109 10.51 -4.28 4.31
C SER A 109 9.68 -4.92 3.20
N CYS A 110 9.88 -4.48 1.96
CA CYS A 110 9.16 -4.95 0.77
C CYS A 110 10.10 -5.45 -0.34
N HIS A 111 11.30 -4.88 -0.45
CA HIS A 111 12.26 -5.17 -1.52
C HIS A 111 13.50 -5.86 -0.97
N SER A 112 14.15 -6.67 -1.81
CA SER A 112 15.44 -7.32 -1.52
C SER A 112 16.53 -6.66 -2.38
N PHE A 113 16.71 -5.35 -2.22
CA PHE A 113 17.75 -4.61 -2.91
C PHE A 113 18.95 -4.41 -1.99
N ASP A 114 20.15 -4.35 -2.57
CA ASP A 114 21.36 -4.03 -1.83
C ASP A 114 21.49 -2.49 -1.78
N PHE A 115 20.98 -1.88 -0.71
CA PHE A 115 21.17 -0.47 -0.45
C PHE A 115 22.51 -0.24 0.26
N ASN A 116 23.29 0.72 -0.24
CA ASN A 116 24.50 1.16 0.42
C ASN A 116 24.15 2.27 1.44
N MET A 117 24.00 1.89 2.70
CA MET A 117 23.71 2.84 3.76
C MET A 117 24.68 2.65 4.94
N PRO A 118 25.40 3.72 5.36
CA PRO A 118 26.30 3.66 6.51
C PRO A 118 25.56 3.27 7.80
N TYR A 119 26.22 2.49 8.66
CA TYR A 119 25.69 2.07 9.97
C TYR A 119 24.36 1.32 9.89
N ALA A 120 24.06 0.67 8.77
CA ALA A 120 22.82 -0.06 8.58
C ALA A 120 22.88 -1.49 9.13
N LYS A 121 21.72 -1.97 9.61
CA LYS A 121 21.42 -3.38 9.83
C LYS A 121 20.30 -3.79 8.88
N LYS A 122 20.18 -5.10 8.62
CA LYS A 122 19.06 -5.63 7.85
C LYS A 122 17.75 -5.27 8.54
N TRP A 123 16.75 -4.88 7.73
CA TRP A 123 15.43 -4.58 8.23
C TRP A 123 14.79 -5.83 8.85
N GLU A 124 14.32 -5.71 10.08
CA GLU A 124 13.59 -6.73 10.81
C GLU A 124 12.38 -6.08 11.49
N ARG A 125 11.21 -6.72 11.34
CA ARG A 125 10.04 -6.29 12.09
C ARG A 125 10.01 -7.00 13.43
N ASN A 126 10.32 -6.28 14.48
CA ASN A 126 10.30 -6.77 15.86
C ASN A 126 9.19 -6.12 16.71
N GLU A 127 8.11 -5.66 16.06
CA GLU A 127 7.01 -5.03 16.80
C GLU A 127 6.16 -6.10 17.50
N PRO A 128 5.89 -5.90 18.81
CA PRO A 128 5.01 -6.78 19.56
C PRO A 128 3.58 -6.74 18.98
N THR A 129 2.89 -7.86 19.02
CA THR A 129 1.46 -7.97 18.66
C THR A 129 0.58 -7.20 19.64
N ILE A 130 -0.67 -6.89 19.25
CA ILE A 130 -1.65 -6.28 20.16
C ILE A 130 -1.83 -7.14 21.43
N ALA A 131 -1.83 -8.48 21.29
CA ALA A 131 -1.92 -9.40 22.42
C ALA A 131 -0.72 -9.36 23.36
N GLU A 132 0.48 -9.12 22.83
CA GLU A 132 1.70 -8.94 23.64
C GLU A 132 1.71 -7.59 24.35
N LEU A 133 1.34 -6.52 23.66
CA LEU A 133 1.17 -5.18 24.25
C LEU A 133 0.10 -5.17 25.35
N ALA A 134 -0.93 -6.01 25.24
CA ALA A 134 -1.94 -6.15 26.29
C ALA A 134 -1.38 -6.72 27.62
N LYS A 135 -0.22 -7.38 27.59
CA LYS A 135 0.44 -7.92 28.81
C LYS A 135 1.17 -6.86 29.62
N ASP A 136 1.52 -5.75 29.01
CA ASP A 136 2.13 -4.60 29.70
C ASP A 136 1.08 -3.81 30.49
N LYS A 137 0.74 -4.33 31.68
CA LYS A 137 -0.36 -3.80 32.49
C LYS A 137 0.00 -2.50 33.19
N SER A 138 1.25 -2.31 33.60
CA SER A 138 1.67 -1.19 34.46
C SER A 138 1.60 0.14 33.71
N GLU A 139 2.25 0.26 32.57
CA GLU A 139 2.26 1.49 31.77
C GLU A 139 0.86 1.82 31.20
N ARG A 140 0.13 0.80 30.74
CA ARG A 140 -1.25 0.98 30.24
C ARG A 140 -2.19 1.46 31.34
N GLN A 141 -2.12 0.87 32.56
CA GLN A 141 -2.96 1.29 33.67
C GLN A 141 -2.62 2.72 34.12
N ALA A 142 -1.35 3.08 34.15
CA ALA A 142 -0.93 4.44 34.45
C ALA A 142 -1.49 5.44 33.44
N ALA A 143 -1.40 5.13 32.15
CA ALA A 143 -1.96 5.97 31.09
C ALA A 143 -3.48 6.11 31.21
N LEU A 144 -4.20 5.02 31.48
CA LEU A 144 -5.67 5.03 31.63
C LEU A 144 -6.16 5.71 32.90
N ALA A 145 -5.34 5.76 33.95
CA ALA A 145 -5.62 6.48 35.20
C ALA A 145 -5.38 7.98 35.06
N SER A 146 -4.66 8.43 34.04
CA SER A 146 -4.43 9.84 33.77
C SER A 146 -5.61 10.50 33.06
N ALA A 147 -5.65 11.84 33.06
CA ALA A 147 -6.58 12.57 32.18
C ALA A 147 -6.32 12.21 30.70
N PRO A 148 -7.35 12.31 29.80
CA PRO A 148 -7.11 12.14 28.39
C PRO A 148 -6.07 13.16 27.91
N HIS A 149 -5.15 12.69 27.06
CA HIS A 149 -4.15 13.58 26.47
C HIS A 149 -4.80 14.62 25.56
N ASP A 150 -5.82 14.18 24.80
CA ASP A 150 -6.63 15.02 23.92
C ASP A 150 -8.10 14.68 24.02
N THR A 151 -8.94 15.63 23.60
CA THR A 151 -10.38 15.43 23.40
C THR A 151 -10.76 15.91 22.01
N VAL A 152 -11.33 15.01 21.22
CA VAL A 152 -11.79 15.26 19.85
C VAL A 152 -13.13 14.58 19.61
N ASP A 153 -13.77 14.86 18.48
CA ASP A 153 -15.01 14.20 18.09
C ASP A 153 -14.75 12.82 17.50
N VAL A 154 -13.72 12.70 16.63
CA VAL A 154 -13.42 11.49 15.88
C VAL A 154 -11.91 11.20 15.90
N VAL A 155 -11.54 9.95 16.21
CA VAL A 155 -10.18 9.44 15.95
C VAL A 155 -10.25 8.46 14.78
N VAL A 156 -9.40 8.67 13.79
CA VAL A 156 -9.22 7.74 12.66
C VAL A 156 -7.91 6.99 12.84
N VAL A 157 -7.93 5.66 12.70
CA VAL A 157 -6.78 4.78 12.90
C VAL A 157 -6.29 4.23 11.58
N GLY A 158 -5.13 4.68 11.12
CA GLY A 158 -4.48 4.30 9.86
C GLY A 158 -4.58 5.38 8.78
N SER A 159 -3.43 5.80 8.22
CA SER A 159 -3.30 6.82 7.18
C SER A 159 -3.31 6.25 5.76
N GLY A 160 -3.93 5.08 5.54
CA GLY A 160 -4.23 4.55 4.21
C GLY A 160 -5.30 5.36 3.49
N GLY A 161 -5.62 4.98 2.24
CA GLY A 161 -6.66 5.69 1.47
C GLY A 161 -8.01 5.77 2.19
N ALA A 162 -8.42 4.72 2.92
CA ALA A 162 -9.66 4.73 3.71
C ALA A 162 -9.59 5.72 4.88
N GLY A 163 -8.45 5.75 5.60
CA GLY A 163 -8.27 6.64 6.74
C GLY A 163 -8.25 8.11 6.35
N PHE A 164 -7.49 8.48 5.32
CA PHE A 164 -7.53 9.84 4.80
C PHE A 164 -8.92 10.24 4.29
N SER A 165 -9.62 9.33 3.57
CA SER A 165 -10.98 9.60 3.11
C SER A 165 -11.94 9.82 4.27
N ALA A 166 -11.82 9.02 5.34
CA ALA A 166 -12.61 9.16 6.55
C ALA A 166 -12.29 10.47 7.30
N ALA A 167 -11.01 10.79 7.46
CA ALA A 167 -10.59 11.99 8.18
C ALA A 167 -11.05 13.28 7.47
N VAL A 168 -10.83 13.36 6.14
CA VAL A 168 -11.30 14.49 5.32
C VAL A 168 -12.83 14.60 5.36
N SER A 169 -13.54 13.48 5.21
CA SER A 169 -15.00 13.46 5.24
C SER A 169 -15.53 13.86 6.61
N ALA A 170 -14.98 13.35 7.72
CA ALA A 170 -15.40 13.72 9.07
C ALA A 170 -15.16 15.21 9.34
N HIS A 171 -14.01 15.73 8.97
CA HIS A 171 -13.70 17.17 9.09
C HIS A 171 -14.68 18.03 8.29
N ASP A 172 -14.95 17.69 7.02
CA ASP A 172 -15.85 18.45 6.16
C ASP A 172 -17.32 18.40 6.66
N ASN A 173 -17.65 17.38 7.47
CA ASN A 173 -18.89 17.30 8.22
C ASN A 173 -18.79 17.96 9.61
N GLY A 174 -17.73 18.74 9.89
CA GLY A 174 -17.56 19.63 11.05
C GLY A 174 -17.13 18.93 12.33
N ALA A 175 -16.50 17.75 12.25
CA ALA A 175 -15.89 17.10 13.40
C ALA A 175 -14.42 17.57 13.60
N LYS A 176 -13.99 17.65 14.86
CA LYS A 176 -12.57 17.74 15.21
C LYS A 176 -11.96 16.35 15.11
N VAL A 177 -10.92 16.20 14.28
CA VAL A 177 -10.35 14.88 13.90
C VAL A 177 -8.88 14.77 14.29
N ILE A 178 -8.50 13.62 14.84
CA ILE A 178 -7.12 13.14 14.90
C ILE A 178 -7.00 11.91 14.00
N LEU A 179 -5.98 11.88 13.13
CA LEU A 179 -5.60 10.74 12.32
C LEU A 179 -4.28 10.17 12.84
N ILE A 180 -4.27 8.91 13.27
CA ILE A 180 -3.05 8.25 13.76
C ILE A 180 -2.54 7.21 12.77
N GLU A 181 -1.20 7.09 12.64
CA GLU A 181 -0.51 6.12 11.80
C GLU A 181 0.65 5.48 12.56
N LYS A 182 0.71 4.16 12.57
CA LYS A 182 1.78 3.43 13.28
C LYS A 182 3.11 3.38 12.51
N GLU A 183 3.04 3.44 11.18
CA GLU A 183 4.22 3.42 10.33
C GLU A 183 4.84 4.84 10.22
N PRO A 184 6.13 4.91 9.89
CA PRO A 184 6.79 6.20 9.67
C PRO A 184 6.42 6.85 8.32
N VAL A 185 5.61 6.18 7.50
CA VAL A 185 5.23 6.63 6.14
C VAL A 185 3.73 6.49 5.93
N ILE A 186 3.11 7.48 5.29
CA ILE A 186 1.69 7.52 4.99
C ILE A 186 1.28 6.58 3.86
N GLY A 187 -0.02 6.37 3.70
CA GLY A 187 -0.66 5.81 2.50
C GLY A 187 -0.90 4.31 2.51
N GLY A 188 -0.31 3.56 3.44
CA GLY A 188 -0.53 2.12 3.58
C GLY A 188 -0.37 1.36 2.25
N ASN A 189 -1.18 0.32 2.03
CA ASN A 189 -1.21 -0.42 0.78
C ASN A 189 -1.81 0.39 -0.39
N ALA A 190 -2.62 1.40 -0.11
CA ALA A 190 -3.27 2.20 -1.15
C ALA A 190 -2.23 2.86 -2.08
N LYS A 191 -1.14 3.42 -1.53
CA LYS A 191 -0.07 4.06 -2.31
C LYS A 191 0.63 3.12 -3.30
N LEU A 192 0.63 1.82 -3.01
CA LEU A 192 1.28 0.79 -3.84
C LEU A 192 0.41 0.34 -5.02
N ALA A 193 -0.87 0.73 -5.06
CA ALA A 193 -1.82 0.27 -6.06
C ALA A 193 -1.47 0.78 -7.46
N ALA A 194 -1.04 -0.12 -8.32
CA ALA A 194 -0.69 0.16 -9.72
C ALA A 194 -1.90 0.05 -10.67
N GLY A 195 -3.07 -0.32 -10.18
CA GLY A 195 -4.31 -0.43 -10.95
C GLY A 195 -5.03 0.89 -11.12
N GLY A 196 -6.36 0.86 -11.06
CA GLY A 196 -7.24 2.02 -11.12
C GLY A 196 -8.34 1.95 -10.06
N MET A 197 -9.21 2.93 -10.05
CA MET A 197 -10.41 3.02 -9.23
C MET A 197 -11.63 2.69 -10.07
N ASN A 198 -12.33 1.60 -9.74
CA ASN A 198 -13.55 1.24 -10.47
C ASN A 198 -14.72 2.15 -10.07
N ALA A 199 -15.40 2.70 -11.07
CA ALA A 199 -16.65 3.42 -10.86
C ALA A 199 -17.54 3.30 -12.10
N ALA A 200 -18.85 3.29 -11.88
CA ALA A 200 -19.85 3.13 -12.92
C ALA A 200 -20.58 4.43 -13.22
N TRP A 201 -20.94 4.64 -14.48
CA TRP A 201 -21.76 5.76 -14.93
C TRP A 201 -21.12 7.15 -14.73
N THR A 202 -19.79 7.21 -14.76
CA THR A 202 -19.02 8.45 -14.59
C THR A 202 -19.07 9.34 -15.82
N ASP A 203 -18.77 10.62 -15.66
CA ASP A 203 -18.71 11.55 -16.79
C ASP A 203 -17.52 11.25 -17.70
N GLN A 204 -16.42 10.72 -17.15
CA GLN A 204 -15.27 10.23 -17.91
C GLN A 204 -15.63 9.02 -18.79
N GLN A 205 -16.52 8.13 -18.34
CA GLN A 205 -17.04 7.03 -19.18
C GLN A 205 -17.92 7.55 -20.29
N LYS A 206 -18.84 8.47 -19.99
CA LYS A 206 -19.74 9.08 -20.99
C LYS A 206 -18.94 9.81 -22.09
N ALA A 207 -17.90 10.56 -21.72
CA ALA A 207 -17.02 11.26 -22.66
C ALA A 207 -16.24 10.31 -23.60
N LYS A 208 -16.24 9.01 -23.33
CA LYS A 208 -15.59 7.94 -24.12
C LYS A 208 -16.60 6.96 -24.70
N ASP A 209 -17.88 7.30 -24.74
CA ASP A 209 -18.99 6.46 -25.24
C ASP A 209 -19.04 5.06 -24.56
N ILE A 210 -18.63 4.98 -23.29
CA ILE A 210 -18.67 3.76 -22.50
C ILE A 210 -20.01 3.70 -21.76
N THR A 211 -20.85 2.73 -22.13
CA THR A 211 -22.11 2.44 -21.43
C THR A 211 -21.82 1.54 -20.23
N ASP A 212 -22.17 2.02 -19.04
CA ASP A 212 -22.03 1.31 -17.77
C ASP A 212 -23.19 1.67 -16.82
N SER A 213 -23.39 0.91 -15.75
CA SER A 213 -24.34 1.24 -14.69
C SER A 213 -23.91 0.70 -13.33
N PRO A 214 -24.40 1.26 -12.23
CA PRO A 214 -24.22 0.70 -10.88
C PRO A 214 -24.65 -0.77 -10.80
N GLU A 215 -25.77 -1.14 -11.43
CA GLU A 215 -26.30 -2.50 -11.44
C GLU A 215 -25.35 -3.47 -12.16
N LEU A 216 -24.69 -3.03 -13.24
CA LEU A 216 -23.71 -3.85 -13.93
C LEU A 216 -22.44 -4.01 -13.09
N MET A 217 -21.98 -2.96 -12.42
CA MET A 217 -20.87 -3.01 -11.47
C MET A 217 -21.19 -3.92 -10.27
N TYR A 218 -22.42 -3.85 -9.75
CA TYR A 218 -22.91 -4.74 -8.71
C TYR A 218 -22.84 -6.20 -9.15
N LYS A 219 -23.39 -6.55 -10.32
CA LYS A 219 -23.38 -7.92 -10.87
C LYS A 219 -21.97 -8.45 -11.06
N ASP A 220 -21.06 -7.64 -11.62
CA ASP A 220 -19.66 -8.01 -11.79
C ASP A 220 -18.99 -8.27 -10.43
N THR A 221 -19.23 -7.41 -9.44
CA THR A 221 -18.64 -7.52 -8.10
C THR A 221 -19.15 -8.76 -7.37
N MET A 222 -20.47 -9.01 -7.38
CA MET A 222 -21.07 -10.22 -6.80
C MET A 222 -20.49 -11.49 -7.45
N LYS A 223 -20.47 -11.53 -8.79
CA LYS A 223 -19.90 -12.66 -9.53
C LYS A 223 -18.41 -12.86 -9.24
N GLY A 224 -17.64 -11.77 -9.18
CA GLY A 224 -16.21 -11.78 -8.85
C GLY A 224 -15.95 -12.33 -7.47
N GLY A 225 -16.76 -11.95 -6.49
CA GLY A 225 -16.74 -12.42 -5.10
C GLY A 225 -17.39 -13.79 -4.88
N ARG A 226 -17.75 -14.51 -5.96
CA ARG A 226 -18.42 -15.83 -5.93
C ARG A 226 -19.78 -15.82 -5.24
N ASN A 227 -20.47 -14.68 -5.25
CA ASN A 227 -21.76 -14.44 -4.58
C ASN A 227 -21.76 -14.70 -3.06
N ILE A 228 -20.59 -14.59 -2.42
CA ILE A 228 -20.42 -14.66 -0.96
C ILE A 228 -20.50 -13.25 -0.34
N ASN A 229 -20.26 -12.23 -1.16
CA ASN A 229 -20.35 -10.82 -0.76
C ASN A 229 -21.65 -10.53 0.02
N ASP A 230 -21.60 -9.54 0.89
CA ASP A 230 -22.83 -8.94 1.44
C ASP A 230 -23.49 -8.08 0.37
N PRO A 231 -24.72 -8.41 -0.08
CA PRO A 231 -25.39 -7.70 -1.17
C PRO A 231 -25.59 -6.21 -0.87
N ALA A 232 -25.89 -5.86 0.40
CA ALA A 232 -26.13 -4.48 0.79
C ALA A 232 -24.84 -3.63 0.74
N LEU A 233 -23.68 -4.21 1.11
CA LEU A 233 -22.38 -3.53 1.00
C LEU A 233 -21.95 -3.37 -0.45
N VAL A 234 -22.21 -4.36 -1.30
CA VAL A 234 -21.91 -4.26 -2.75
C VAL A 234 -22.81 -3.20 -3.42
N GLU A 235 -24.06 -3.08 -3.00
CA GLU A 235 -24.96 -2.01 -3.46
C GLU A 235 -24.42 -0.63 -3.11
N ILE A 236 -23.93 -0.43 -1.86
CA ILE A 236 -23.25 0.82 -1.45
C ILE A 236 -22.03 1.07 -2.34
N LEU A 237 -21.14 0.08 -2.51
CA LEU A 237 -19.95 0.24 -3.34
C LEU A 237 -20.29 0.67 -4.77
N SER A 238 -21.25 0.02 -5.41
CA SER A 238 -21.57 0.26 -6.80
C SER A 238 -22.33 1.57 -7.01
N SER A 239 -23.36 1.85 -6.19
CA SER A 239 -24.20 3.05 -6.32
C SER A 239 -23.46 4.34 -5.94
N HIS A 240 -22.50 4.28 -5.01
CA HIS A 240 -21.74 5.46 -4.58
C HIS A 240 -20.42 5.64 -5.35
N SER A 241 -20.06 4.73 -6.26
CA SER A 241 -18.78 4.75 -6.96
C SER A 241 -18.55 6.02 -7.80
N LYS A 242 -19.57 6.48 -8.54
CA LYS A 242 -19.52 7.77 -9.27
C LYS A 242 -19.26 8.93 -8.33
N GLY A 243 -20.04 9.04 -7.25
CA GLY A 243 -19.87 10.11 -6.27
C GLY A 243 -18.50 10.11 -5.60
N SER A 244 -17.85 8.94 -5.52
CA SER A 244 -16.48 8.83 -5.01
C SER A 244 -15.44 9.36 -6.02
N VAL A 245 -15.62 9.11 -7.33
CA VAL A 245 -14.78 9.73 -8.38
C VAL A 245 -14.99 11.23 -8.43
N ASP A 246 -16.24 11.70 -8.38
CA ASP A 246 -16.57 13.12 -8.40
C ASP A 246 -15.94 13.86 -7.21
N TRP A 247 -16.02 13.27 -6.01
CA TRP A 247 -15.42 13.83 -4.79
C TRP A 247 -13.90 13.91 -4.88
N MET A 248 -13.24 12.88 -5.38
CA MET A 248 -11.78 12.89 -5.59
C MET A 248 -11.37 13.94 -6.65
N THR A 249 -12.15 14.05 -7.74
CA THR A 249 -11.91 15.04 -8.79
C THR A 249 -12.08 16.46 -8.27
N ALA A 250 -13.09 16.72 -7.43
CA ALA A 250 -13.28 18.01 -6.77
C ALA A 250 -12.11 18.41 -5.84
N MET A 251 -11.40 17.42 -5.29
CA MET A 251 -10.18 17.63 -4.50
C MET A 251 -8.90 17.78 -5.35
N GLY A 252 -9.01 17.66 -6.67
CA GLY A 252 -7.89 17.82 -7.60
C GLY A 252 -7.31 16.51 -8.14
N ALA A 253 -7.99 15.37 -7.97
CA ALA A 253 -7.52 14.12 -8.56
C ALA A 253 -7.75 14.08 -10.08
N ASP A 254 -6.71 13.71 -10.81
CA ASP A 254 -6.81 13.34 -12.23
C ASP A 254 -7.21 11.86 -12.32
N LEU A 255 -8.44 11.58 -12.74
CA LEU A 255 -9.01 10.25 -12.92
C LEU A 255 -9.61 10.08 -14.32
N ASN A 256 -9.01 10.69 -15.34
CA ASN A 256 -9.58 10.82 -16.68
C ASN A 256 -9.34 9.63 -17.60
N ASP A 257 -8.30 8.81 -17.37
CA ASP A 257 -8.12 7.58 -18.12
C ASP A 257 -9.04 6.48 -17.59
N VAL A 258 -9.81 5.85 -18.51
CA VAL A 258 -10.72 4.78 -18.16
C VAL A 258 -10.32 3.51 -18.89
N GLY A 259 -9.88 2.52 -18.12
CA GLY A 259 -9.46 1.21 -18.62
C GLY A 259 -10.30 0.07 -18.08
N ARG A 260 -9.89 -1.17 -18.40
CA ARG A 260 -10.55 -2.40 -17.94
C ARG A 260 -9.62 -3.21 -17.04
N MET A 261 -10.17 -3.70 -15.94
CA MET A 261 -9.51 -4.67 -15.08
C MET A 261 -10.17 -6.05 -15.20
N GLY A 262 -9.43 -7.11 -14.84
CA GLY A 262 -9.93 -8.48 -14.90
C GLY A 262 -11.24 -8.68 -14.13
N GLY A 263 -12.21 -9.33 -14.76
CA GLY A 263 -13.53 -9.61 -14.21
C GLY A 263 -14.57 -8.52 -14.42
N ALA A 264 -14.19 -7.32 -14.86
CA ALA A 264 -15.15 -6.27 -15.20
C ALA A 264 -15.75 -6.50 -16.60
N SER A 265 -17.04 -6.26 -16.77
CA SER A 265 -17.75 -6.39 -18.05
C SER A 265 -17.41 -5.27 -19.02
N VAL A 266 -17.11 -4.06 -18.50
CA VAL A 266 -16.80 -2.86 -19.29
C VAL A 266 -15.59 -2.12 -18.74
N ASN A 267 -15.11 -1.12 -19.49
CA ASN A 267 -14.07 -0.21 -19.01
C ASN A 267 -14.65 0.70 -17.92
N ARG A 268 -14.18 0.56 -16.67
CA ARG A 268 -14.63 1.35 -15.53
C ARG A 268 -13.52 1.69 -14.52
N SER A 269 -12.30 1.35 -14.84
CA SER A 269 -11.15 1.55 -13.95
C SER A 269 -10.47 2.88 -14.28
N HIS A 270 -10.70 3.87 -13.42
CA HIS A 270 -10.21 5.24 -13.57
C HIS A 270 -8.77 5.38 -13.10
N ARG A 271 -7.96 6.11 -13.84
CA ARG A 271 -6.53 6.35 -13.60
C ARG A 271 -6.15 7.78 -13.94
N PRO A 272 -5.00 8.25 -13.48
CA PRO A 272 -4.41 9.48 -13.98
C PRO A 272 -4.19 9.42 -15.50
N THR A 273 -4.31 10.57 -16.15
CA THR A 273 -4.04 10.75 -17.58
C THR A 273 -2.65 10.19 -17.94
N GLY A 274 -2.59 9.38 -19.01
CA GLY A 274 -1.39 8.64 -19.40
C GLY A 274 -1.25 7.27 -18.75
N GLY A 275 -2.27 6.78 -18.00
CA GLY A 275 -2.36 5.39 -17.53
C GLY A 275 -1.46 5.06 -16.33
N ALA A 276 -0.99 6.06 -15.58
CA ALA A 276 -0.23 5.85 -14.35
C ALA A 276 -1.04 5.05 -13.30
N GLY A 277 -0.35 4.42 -12.35
CA GLY A 277 -1.01 3.74 -11.22
C GLY A 277 -1.76 4.76 -10.33
N VAL A 278 -2.99 4.40 -9.96
CA VAL A 278 -3.90 5.32 -9.23
C VAL A 278 -3.48 5.56 -7.79
N GLY A 279 -2.80 4.59 -7.15
CA GLY A 279 -2.65 4.56 -5.69
C GLY A 279 -1.88 5.73 -5.11
N ALA A 280 -0.66 5.97 -5.58
CA ALA A 280 0.18 7.07 -5.10
C ALA A 280 -0.50 8.43 -5.37
N HIS A 281 -1.15 8.58 -6.54
CA HIS A 281 -1.87 9.80 -6.91
C HIS A 281 -3.04 10.09 -5.96
N VAL A 282 -3.90 9.10 -5.71
CA VAL A 282 -5.05 9.25 -4.81
C VAL A 282 -4.62 9.56 -3.38
N VAL A 283 -3.58 8.87 -2.89
CA VAL A 283 -3.07 9.12 -1.53
C VAL A 283 -2.47 10.52 -1.42
N GLN A 284 -1.72 10.98 -2.43
CA GLN A 284 -1.15 12.34 -2.43
C GLN A 284 -2.26 13.40 -2.40
N VAL A 285 -3.29 13.27 -3.24
CA VAL A 285 -4.43 14.20 -3.24
C VAL A 285 -5.13 14.24 -1.89
N LEU A 286 -5.37 13.08 -1.28
CA LEU A 286 -5.99 13.00 0.04
C LEU A 286 -5.12 13.61 1.13
N TYR A 287 -3.83 13.35 1.12
CA TYR A 287 -2.86 13.92 2.06
C TYR A 287 -2.81 15.44 1.96
N ASP A 288 -2.66 15.99 0.75
CA ASP A 288 -2.65 17.44 0.51
C ASP A 288 -3.95 18.09 1.02
N ASN A 289 -5.08 17.41 0.86
CA ASN A 289 -6.37 17.88 1.35
C ASN A 289 -6.53 17.76 2.87
N ALA A 290 -5.91 16.78 3.50
CA ALA A 290 -5.83 16.69 4.96
C ALA A 290 -4.98 17.83 5.55
N LEU A 291 -3.83 18.13 4.93
CA LEU A 291 -2.98 19.25 5.32
C LEU A 291 -3.70 20.61 5.18
N LYS A 292 -4.40 20.86 4.07
CA LYS A 292 -5.20 22.09 3.84
C LYS A 292 -6.27 22.30 4.92
N ARG A 293 -6.76 21.22 5.55
CA ARG A 293 -7.76 21.24 6.61
C ARG A 293 -7.14 21.26 8.03
N ASN A 294 -5.82 21.27 8.12
CA ASN A 294 -5.08 21.17 9.38
C ASN A 294 -5.53 19.98 10.23
N ILE A 295 -5.78 18.82 9.59
CA ILE A 295 -6.08 17.58 10.30
C ILE A 295 -4.83 17.15 11.06
N ASP A 296 -4.97 16.93 12.38
CA ASP A 296 -3.88 16.47 13.25
C ASP A 296 -3.49 15.02 12.87
N LEU A 297 -2.38 14.88 12.15
CA LEU A 297 -1.82 13.60 11.71
C LEU A 297 -0.65 13.21 12.61
N ARG A 298 -0.81 12.10 13.34
CA ARG A 298 0.20 11.58 14.26
C ARG A 298 0.84 10.30 13.73
N MET A 299 2.02 10.44 13.18
CA MET A 299 2.84 9.34 12.69
C MET A 299 3.44 8.54 13.86
N ASN A 300 3.94 7.32 13.60
CA ASN A 300 4.57 6.45 14.61
C ASN A 300 3.70 6.28 15.87
N THR A 301 2.38 6.33 15.71
CA THR A 301 1.37 6.24 16.77
C THR A 301 0.43 5.09 16.50
N ARG A 302 0.48 4.05 17.32
CA ARG A 302 -0.29 2.81 17.17
C ARG A 302 -1.53 2.80 18.03
N GLY A 303 -2.70 2.50 17.45
CA GLY A 303 -3.94 2.21 18.20
C GLY A 303 -3.84 0.86 18.91
N ILE A 304 -4.13 0.84 20.21
CA ILE A 304 -3.92 -0.34 21.07
C ILE A 304 -5.23 -0.92 21.57
N GLU A 305 -6.18 -0.08 21.99
CA GLU A 305 -7.42 -0.53 22.61
C GLU A 305 -8.53 0.51 22.45
N ILE A 306 -9.72 0.06 22.03
CA ILE A 306 -10.94 0.88 22.03
C ILE A 306 -11.46 0.96 23.46
N LEU A 307 -11.59 2.17 23.96
CA LEU A 307 -12.11 2.42 25.29
C LEU A 307 -13.62 2.62 25.22
N LYS A 308 -14.36 1.93 26.10
CA LYS A 308 -15.82 2.02 26.21
C LYS A 308 -16.24 2.48 27.60
N ASP A 309 -17.40 3.10 27.68
CA ASP A 309 -18.09 3.37 28.95
C ASP A 309 -18.87 2.13 29.43
N ASP A 310 -19.51 2.24 30.57
CA ASP A 310 -20.30 1.17 31.19
C ASP A 310 -21.52 0.73 30.35
N SER A 311 -21.97 1.57 29.42
CA SER A 311 -23.04 1.25 28.47
C SER A 311 -22.53 0.51 27.22
N GLY A 312 -21.22 0.36 27.07
CA GLY A 312 -20.59 -0.24 25.91
C GLY A 312 -20.34 0.72 24.74
N LYS A 313 -20.64 2.01 24.89
CA LYS A 313 -20.39 3.08 23.92
C LYS A 313 -18.90 3.45 23.92
N VAL A 314 -18.35 3.71 22.75
CA VAL A 314 -16.97 4.23 22.60
C VAL A 314 -16.84 5.57 23.32
N LYS A 315 -15.76 5.71 24.09
CA LYS A 315 -15.35 6.95 24.77
C LYS A 315 -13.94 7.41 24.38
N GLY A 316 -13.26 6.66 23.52
CA GLY A 316 -11.92 6.98 23.05
C GLY A 316 -11.08 5.77 22.70
N ILE A 317 -9.78 5.99 22.57
CA ILE A 317 -8.80 4.98 22.21
C ILE A 317 -7.52 5.14 23.04
N LEU A 318 -6.97 4.03 23.51
CA LEU A 318 -5.61 3.95 24.02
C LEU A 318 -4.65 3.80 22.86
N VAL A 319 -3.59 4.58 22.83
CA VAL A 319 -2.57 4.57 21.80
C VAL A 319 -1.17 4.45 22.41
N LYS A 320 -0.20 4.03 21.57
CA LYS A 320 1.22 4.03 21.92
C LYS A 320 1.99 4.83 20.87
N GLY A 321 2.48 6.00 21.26
CA GLY A 321 3.42 6.78 20.47
C GLY A 321 4.84 6.24 20.61
N MET A 322 5.65 6.38 19.57
CA MET A 322 7.04 5.88 19.55
C MET A 322 7.88 6.45 20.70
N TYR A 323 7.78 7.75 20.93
CA TYR A 323 8.54 8.45 21.99
C TYR A 323 7.70 8.74 23.22
N LYS A 324 6.39 8.93 23.06
CA LYS A 324 5.49 9.33 24.15
C LYS A 324 5.02 8.18 25.03
N GLY A 325 5.24 6.92 24.60
CA GLY A 325 4.71 5.77 25.31
C GLY A 325 3.18 5.68 25.21
N TYR A 326 2.54 5.10 26.24
CA TYR A 326 1.08 4.97 26.28
C TYR A 326 0.40 6.27 26.70
N TYR A 327 -0.64 6.66 25.96
CA TYR A 327 -1.58 7.71 26.34
C TYR A 327 -2.95 7.41 25.72
N TRP A 328 -4.01 8.07 26.14
CA TRP A 328 -5.30 7.88 25.55
C TRP A 328 -5.92 9.19 25.05
N VAL A 329 -6.71 9.05 24.00
CA VAL A 329 -7.45 10.15 23.36
C VAL A 329 -8.93 9.92 23.62
N LYS A 330 -9.60 10.90 24.21
CA LYS A 330 -11.06 10.91 24.36
C LYS A 330 -11.69 11.25 23.03
N ALA A 331 -12.64 10.41 22.59
CA ALA A 331 -13.38 10.63 21.35
C ALA A 331 -14.78 10.02 21.43
N ASP A 332 -15.76 10.66 20.78
CA ASP A 332 -17.11 10.11 20.68
C ASP A 332 -17.19 8.99 19.64
N ALA A 333 -16.34 9.01 18.64
CA ALA A 333 -16.24 7.95 17.64
C ALA A 333 -14.80 7.60 17.28
N VAL A 334 -14.56 6.31 16.95
CA VAL A 334 -13.31 5.79 16.41
C VAL A 334 -13.58 5.08 15.08
N ILE A 335 -12.80 5.41 14.05
CA ILE A 335 -12.87 4.78 12.73
C ILE A 335 -11.63 3.92 12.52
N LEU A 336 -11.79 2.62 12.37
CA LEU A 336 -10.71 1.69 12.03
C LEU A 336 -10.52 1.66 10.50
N ALA A 337 -9.35 2.09 10.04
CA ALA A 337 -8.95 2.12 8.63
C ALA A 337 -7.53 1.53 8.43
N THR A 338 -7.21 0.52 9.23
CA THR A 338 -5.87 -0.04 9.47
C THR A 338 -5.38 -1.00 8.38
N GLY A 339 -6.20 -1.25 7.35
CA GLY A 339 -5.91 -2.26 6.33
C GLY A 339 -6.07 -3.69 6.84
N GLY A 340 -5.67 -4.65 6.00
CA GLY A 340 -5.79 -6.08 6.27
C GLY A 340 -4.58 -6.68 7.00
N PHE A 341 -4.39 -8.00 6.83
CA PHE A 341 -3.34 -8.76 7.51
C PHE A 341 -2.41 -9.54 6.58
N ALA A 342 -2.35 -9.20 5.32
CA ALA A 342 -1.62 -9.94 4.29
C ALA A 342 -0.07 -9.99 4.50
N LYS A 343 0.49 -9.18 5.39
CA LYS A 343 1.91 -9.22 5.80
C LYS A 343 2.15 -10.06 7.07
N ASN A 344 1.10 -10.53 7.74
CA ASN A 344 1.20 -11.44 8.86
C ASN A 344 1.23 -12.89 8.36
N ASN A 345 2.44 -13.40 8.08
CA ASN A 345 2.65 -14.72 7.49
C ASN A 345 2.06 -15.85 8.34
N ASP A 346 2.11 -15.74 9.67
CA ASP A 346 1.58 -16.76 10.59
C ASP A 346 0.04 -16.78 10.57
N ARG A 347 -0.60 -15.60 10.59
CA ARG A 347 -2.05 -15.47 10.47
C ARG A 347 -2.54 -15.98 9.10
N VAL A 348 -1.86 -15.60 8.03
CA VAL A 348 -2.14 -16.09 6.67
C VAL A 348 -2.01 -17.61 6.59
N ALA A 349 -0.91 -18.19 7.09
CA ALA A 349 -0.69 -19.64 7.07
C ALA A 349 -1.66 -20.41 7.97
N LYS A 350 -2.16 -19.81 9.06
CA LYS A 350 -3.19 -20.38 9.92
C LYS A 350 -4.56 -20.42 9.23
N LEU A 351 -4.91 -19.38 8.48
CA LEU A 351 -6.20 -19.25 7.80
C LEU A 351 -6.23 -20.02 6.47
N ASP A 352 -5.14 -19.97 5.69
CA ASP A 352 -4.95 -20.78 4.48
C ASP A 352 -3.54 -21.39 4.44
N PRO A 353 -3.38 -22.66 4.87
CA PRO A 353 -2.08 -23.34 4.87
C PRO A 353 -1.40 -23.43 3.51
N LYS A 354 -2.14 -23.29 2.41
CA LYS A 354 -1.57 -23.31 1.04
C LYS A 354 -0.72 -22.09 0.74
N LEU A 355 -0.94 -20.99 1.48
CA LEU A 355 -0.21 -19.73 1.33
C LEU A 355 1.01 -19.64 2.25
N LYS A 356 1.31 -20.70 3.03
CA LYS A 356 2.49 -20.74 3.89
C LYS A 356 3.77 -20.52 3.09
N GLY A 357 4.55 -19.52 3.49
CA GLY A 357 5.82 -19.18 2.86
C GLY A 357 5.69 -18.31 1.59
N PHE A 358 4.49 -17.86 1.24
CA PHE A 358 4.34 -16.89 0.16
C PHE A 358 4.89 -15.52 0.59
N ILE A 359 5.55 -14.86 -0.36
CA ILE A 359 5.87 -13.43 -0.23
C ILE A 359 4.59 -12.59 -0.26
N SER A 360 4.65 -11.37 0.23
CA SER A 360 3.50 -10.47 0.27
C SER A 360 3.80 -9.18 -0.49
N THR A 361 2.81 -8.65 -1.22
CA THR A 361 2.87 -7.34 -1.88
C THR A 361 2.57 -6.18 -0.94
N ASN A 362 2.27 -6.47 0.32
CA ASN A 362 1.75 -5.49 1.26
C ASN A 362 2.90 -4.77 1.99
N GLN A 363 2.62 -3.54 2.39
CA GLN A 363 3.48 -2.77 3.27
C GLN A 363 3.58 -3.46 4.65
N PRO A 364 4.67 -3.19 5.43
CA PRO A 364 4.97 -3.94 6.65
C PRO A 364 3.88 -3.86 7.73
N GLY A 365 3.15 -2.76 7.82
CA GLY A 365 2.09 -2.53 8.80
C GLY A 365 0.81 -3.36 8.61
N ALA A 366 0.61 -4.02 7.46
CA ALA A 366 -0.59 -4.80 7.16
C ALA A 366 -0.60 -6.15 7.91
N VAL A 367 -0.66 -6.14 9.24
CA VAL A 367 -0.56 -7.34 10.10
C VAL A 367 -1.85 -7.70 10.82
N GLY A 368 -2.92 -6.88 10.68
CA GLY A 368 -4.24 -7.15 11.24
C GLY A 368 -4.51 -6.53 12.61
N ASP A 369 -3.71 -5.58 13.05
CA ASP A 369 -3.87 -4.90 14.36
C ASP A 369 -5.27 -4.36 14.61
N GLY A 370 -5.88 -3.69 13.62
CA GLY A 370 -7.22 -3.11 13.79
C GLY A 370 -8.30 -4.17 13.93
N ILE A 371 -8.11 -5.36 13.34
CA ILE A 371 -9.01 -6.49 13.55
C ILE A 371 -8.89 -6.96 14.99
N ASP A 372 -7.67 -7.14 15.50
CA ASP A 372 -7.44 -7.58 16.89
C ASP A 372 -7.99 -6.56 17.90
N VAL A 373 -7.79 -5.27 17.65
CA VAL A 373 -8.33 -4.16 18.47
C VAL A 373 -9.87 -4.16 18.46
N ALA A 374 -10.48 -4.41 17.30
CA ALA A 374 -11.93 -4.48 17.17
C ALA A 374 -12.51 -5.72 17.86
N GLU A 375 -11.89 -6.90 17.67
CA GLU A 375 -12.32 -8.14 18.35
C GLU A 375 -12.23 -7.99 19.88
N ASN A 376 -11.18 -7.37 20.40
CA ASN A 376 -11.05 -7.04 21.83
C ASN A 376 -12.16 -6.08 22.31
N ALA A 377 -12.69 -5.24 21.43
CA ALA A 377 -13.85 -4.38 21.72
C ALA A 377 -15.22 -5.10 21.56
N GLY A 378 -15.22 -6.37 21.16
CA GLY A 378 -16.41 -7.20 20.99
C GLY A 378 -16.95 -7.24 19.56
N ALA A 379 -16.21 -6.74 18.58
CA ALA A 379 -16.60 -6.83 17.18
C ALA A 379 -16.55 -8.27 16.67
N ALA A 380 -17.42 -8.59 15.72
CA ALA A 380 -17.34 -9.82 14.95
C ALA A 380 -16.55 -9.61 13.66
N THR A 381 -16.01 -10.70 13.14
CA THR A 381 -15.33 -10.73 11.85
C THR A 381 -16.09 -11.59 10.84
N LYS A 382 -15.86 -11.35 9.56
CA LYS A 382 -16.49 -12.06 8.44
C LYS A 382 -15.48 -12.26 7.33
N ASP A 383 -15.55 -13.39 6.63
CA ASP A 383 -14.80 -13.71 5.40
C ASP A 383 -13.26 -13.72 5.57
N VAL A 384 -12.73 -13.82 6.79
CA VAL A 384 -11.28 -13.74 7.08
C VAL A 384 -10.46 -14.86 6.47
N GLU A 385 -11.08 -15.99 6.14
CA GLU A 385 -10.46 -17.13 5.47
C GLU A 385 -10.17 -16.90 3.99
N TYR A 386 -10.78 -15.88 3.38
CA TYR A 386 -10.56 -15.56 1.97
C TYR A 386 -9.39 -14.62 1.78
N ILE A 387 -8.29 -15.13 1.23
CA ILE A 387 -7.05 -14.42 1.01
C ILE A 387 -6.70 -14.49 -0.48
N GLN A 388 -6.52 -13.33 -1.11
CA GLN A 388 -6.18 -13.24 -2.52
C GLN A 388 -4.67 -13.22 -2.75
N ALA A 389 -4.17 -14.13 -3.59
CA ALA A 389 -2.84 -14.04 -4.15
C ALA A 389 -2.84 -13.23 -5.45
N HIS A 390 -1.79 -12.44 -5.67
CA HIS A 390 -1.50 -11.83 -6.97
C HIS A 390 -0.56 -12.76 -7.76
N PRO A 391 -0.87 -13.12 -9.02
CA PRO A 391 -0.12 -14.14 -9.74
C PRO A 391 1.29 -13.73 -10.15
N THR A 392 1.58 -12.44 -10.24
CA THR A 392 2.81 -11.94 -10.88
C THR A 392 3.61 -11.02 -9.96
N LEU A 393 4.26 -11.59 -8.93
CA LEU A 393 5.35 -10.96 -8.19
C LEU A 393 6.67 -11.42 -8.79
N SER A 394 7.57 -10.48 -9.07
CA SER A 394 8.92 -10.80 -9.51
C SER A 394 9.65 -11.63 -8.45
N VAL A 395 10.21 -12.76 -8.84
CA VAL A 395 11.02 -13.61 -7.96
C VAL A 395 12.26 -12.84 -7.50
N LYS A 396 12.88 -12.07 -8.41
CA LYS A 396 13.97 -11.16 -8.09
C LYS A 396 13.38 -9.83 -7.58
N GLY A 397 13.71 -9.45 -6.36
CA GLY A 397 13.34 -8.15 -5.78
C GLY A 397 11.92 -8.02 -5.21
N GLY A 398 11.05 -9.04 -5.30
CA GLY A 398 9.71 -9.01 -4.68
C GLY A 398 8.74 -7.96 -5.27
N VAL A 399 9.03 -7.43 -6.46
CA VAL A 399 8.26 -6.35 -7.08
C VAL A 399 6.97 -6.89 -7.71
N MET A 400 5.83 -6.27 -7.41
CA MET A 400 4.58 -6.61 -8.07
C MET A 400 4.58 -6.14 -9.53
N VAL A 401 4.47 -7.09 -10.46
CA VAL A 401 4.28 -6.81 -11.88
C VAL A 401 2.79 -6.65 -12.15
N THR A 402 2.39 -5.42 -12.51
CA THR A 402 0.97 -5.07 -12.71
C THR A 402 0.27 -5.97 -13.73
N GLU A 403 -0.99 -6.27 -13.47
CA GLU A 403 -1.87 -7.03 -14.38
C GLU A 403 -1.94 -6.42 -15.79
N ALA A 404 -1.74 -5.09 -15.90
CA ALA A 404 -1.74 -4.40 -17.17
C ALA A 404 -0.67 -4.92 -18.16
N VAL A 405 0.45 -5.47 -17.70
CA VAL A 405 1.47 -6.09 -18.58
C VAL A 405 0.87 -7.26 -19.34
N ARG A 406 0.11 -8.13 -18.65
CA ARG A 406 -0.63 -9.25 -19.26
C ARG A 406 -1.78 -8.73 -20.14
N GLY A 407 -2.54 -7.75 -19.64
CA GLY A 407 -3.64 -7.13 -20.37
C GLY A 407 -3.20 -6.48 -21.69
N ASN A 408 -1.99 -5.93 -21.74
CA ASN A 408 -1.42 -5.28 -22.91
C ASN A 408 -0.71 -6.24 -23.88
N GLY A 409 -0.70 -7.56 -23.63
CA GLY A 409 -0.24 -8.54 -24.61
C GLY A 409 0.86 -9.48 -24.15
N ALA A 410 1.44 -9.30 -22.96
CA ALA A 410 2.41 -10.26 -22.44
C ALA A 410 1.78 -11.66 -22.26
N ILE A 411 2.58 -12.70 -22.49
CA ILE A 411 2.18 -14.10 -22.29
C ILE A 411 2.91 -14.70 -21.08
N LEU A 412 2.31 -15.72 -20.47
CA LEU A 412 2.91 -16.51 -19.39
C LEU A 412 3.45 -17.82 -19.97
N VAL A 413 4.75 -18.05 -19.79
CA VAL A 413 5.40 -19.32 -20.20
C VAL A 413 6.10 -19.97 -19.01
N ASN A 414 6.19 -21.28 -19.05
CA ASN A 414 6.95 -22.06 -18.09
C ASN A 414 8.43 -22.21 -18.50
N ARG A 415 9.23 -22.93 -17.72
CA ARG A 415 10.65 -23.15 -18.04
C ARG A 415 10.87 -23.97 -19.34
N GLU A 416 9.87 -24.76 -19.73
CA GLU A 416 9.84 -25.51 -20.98
C GLU A 416 9.46 -24.64 -22.19
N GLY A 417 9.35 -23.30 -22.02
CA GLY A 417 9.05 -22.33 -23.07
C GLY A 417 7.59 -22.37 -23.54
N LYS A 418 6.65 -22.98 -22.83
CA LYS A 418 5.27 -23.19 -23.24
C LYS A 418 4.28 -22.37 -22.44
N ARG A 419 3.26 -21.80 -23.11
CA ARG A 419 2.07 -21.25 -22.46
C ARG A 419 1.31 -22.37 -21.75
N PHE A 420 0.64 -22.05 -20.65
CA PHE A 420 -0.07 -23.05 -19.82
C PHE A 420 -1.40 -22.54 -19.25
N VAL A 421 -1.77 -21.29 -19.51
CA VAL A 421 -3.00 -20.67 -18.98
C VAL A 421 -3.42 -19.47 -19.82
N ASN A 422 -4.70 -19.11 -19.75
CA ASN A 422 -5.17 -17.80 -20.18
C ASN A 422 -4.62 -16.73 -19.24
N GLU A 423 -3.77 -15.86 -19.74
CA GLU A 423 -3.03 -14.86 -18.95
C GLU A 423 -3.91 -13.82 -18.27
N ILE A 424 -5.11 -13.59 -18.79
CA ILE A 424 -6.06 -12.60 -18.27
C ILE A 424 -7.26 -13.23 -17.54
N THR A 425 -7.15 -14.52 -17.18
CA THR A 425 -8.09 -15.15 -16.26
C THR A 425 -8.02 -14.53 -14.86
N THR A 426 -8.93 -14.91 -13.97
CA THR A 426 -8.94 -14.40 -12.59
C THR A 426 -7.64 -14.71 -11.85
N ARG A 427 -7.27 -13.87 -10.88
CA ARG A 427 -5.99 -13.96 -10.15
C ARG A 427 -5.77 -15.29 -9.48
N ASP A 428 -6.80 -15.86 -8.87
CA ASP A 428 -6.77 -17.16 -8.21
C ASP A 428 -6.46 -18.29 -9.20
N LYS A 429 -7.08 -18.29 -10.38
CA LYS A 429 -6.83 -19.29 -11.43
C LYS A 429 -5.43 -19.17 -12.02
N ALA A 430 -4.98 -17.94 -12.32
CA ALA A 430 -3.63 -17.70 -12.82
C ALA A 430 -2.57 -18.11 -11.79
N SER A 431 -2.76 -17.75 -10.51
CA SER A 431 -1.87 -18.15 -9.41
C SER A 431 -1.79 -19.66 -9.27
N ALA A 432 -2.94 -20.35 -9.27
CA ALA A 432 -2.98 -21.80 -9.17
C ALA A 432 -2.28 -22.49 -10.36
N ALA A 433 -2.38 -21.91 -11.57
CA ALA A 433 -1.70 -22.43 -12.76
C ALA A 433 -0.18 -22.25 -12.66
N ILE A 434 0.32 -21.09 -12.19
CA ILE A 434 1.75 -20.83 -11.98
C ILE A 434 2.34 -21.79 -10.94
N LEU A 435 1.64 -22.01 -9.82
CA LEU A 435 2.11 -22.90 -8.75
C LEU A 435 2.28 -24.35 -9.16
N LYS A 436 1.63 -24.76 -10.25
CA LYS A 436 1.77 -26.12 -10.84
C LYS A 436 3.01 -26.24 -11.73
N GLN A 437 3.66 -25.13 -12.09
CA GLN A 437 4.85 -25.15 -12.95
C GLN A 437 6.11 -25.47 -12.15
N THR A 438 7.15 -25.91 -12.85
CA THR A 438 8.47 -26.21 -12.28
C THR A 438 9.02 -24.98 -11.55
N GLY A 439 9.43 -25.15 -10.29
CA GLY A 439 9.91 -24.05 -9.45
C GLY A 439 8.80 -23.17 -8.86
N LYS A 440 7.51 -23.50 -9.09
CA LYS A 440 6.35 -22.69 -8.66
C LYS A 440 6.43 -21.25 -9.19
N SER A 441 7.09 -21.07 -10.33
CA SER A 441 7.28 -19.78 -11.01
C SER A 441 6.99 -19.93 -12.51
N ALA A 442 6.82 -18.80 -13.18
CA ALA A 442 6.64 -18.69 -14.61
C ALA A 442 7.31 -17.41 -15.12
N PHE A 443 7.35 -17.20 -16.41
CA PHE A 443 7.93 -16.00 -17.00
C PHE A 443 6.87 -15.21 -17.77
N LEU A 444 6.80 -13.91 -17.49
CA LEU A 444 6.12 -12.96 -18.36
C LEU A 444 7.05 -12.64 -19.52
N ILE A 445 6.62 -13.00 -20.74
CA ILE A 445 7.33 -12.70 -21.98
C ILE A 445 6.58 -11.60 -22.71
N PHE A 446 7.30 -10.57 -23.14
CA PHE A 446 6.77 -9.45 -23.91
C PHE A 446 7.89 -8.80 -24.75
N ASP A 447 7.52 -7.87 -25.59
CA ASP A 447 8.42 -7.15 -26.50
C ASP A 447 8.33 -5.61 -26.33
N ASP A 448 9.01 -4.87 -27.18
CA ASP A 448 9.00 -3.40 -27.17
C ASP A 448 7.62 -2.81 -27.44
N SER A 449 6.72 -3.51 -28.14
CA SER A 449 5.36 -3.03 -28.37
C SER A 449 4.54 -2.98 -27.08
N VAL A 450 4.70 -3.99 -26.22
CA VAL A 450 4.08 -4.01 -24.88
C VAL A 450 4.78 -2.98 -23.97
N ARG A 451 6.10 -2.90 -24.00
CA ARG A 451 6.88 -1.92 -23.23
C ARG A 451 6.41 -0.49 -23.50
N LYS A 452 6.32 -0.09 -24.78
CA LYS A 452 5.88 1.26 -25.19
C LYS A 452 4.45 1.57 -24.76
N SER A 453 3.61 0.55 -24.61
CA SER A 453 2.21 0.71 -24.19
C SER A 453 2.03 0.98 -22.68
N LEU A 454 3.07 0.82 -21.87
CA LEU A 454 2.99 0.93 -20.41
C LEU A 454 4.31 1.39 -19.78
N LYS A 455 4.45 2.69 -19.53
CA LYS A 455 5.65 3.32 -18.93
C LYS A 455 6.14 2.64 -17.65
N LYS A 456 5.25 1.96 -16.90
CA LYS A 456 5.61 1.22 -15.69
C LYS A 456 6.66 0.13 -15.96
N ILE A 457 6.71 -0.40 -17.18
CA ILE A 457 7.68 -1.45 -17.57
C ILE A 457 9.12 -0.93 -17.53
N ASP A 458 9.35 0.35 -17.86
CA ASP A 458 10.69 0.94 -17.80
C ASP A 458 11.24 0.92 -16.37
N LYS A 459 10.38 1.06 -15.35
CA LYS A 459 10.78 0.89 -13.95
C LYS A 459 11.23 -0.56 -13.65
N TYR A 460 10.54 -1.57 -14.18
CA TYR A 460 10.96 -2.98 -14.00
C TYR A 460 12.30 -3.27 -14.67
N ILE A 461 12.56 -2.66 -15.82
CA ILE A 461 13.85 -2.75 -16.52
C ILE A 461 14.94 -2.08 -15.68
N GLY A 462 14.70 -0.85 -15.20
CA GLY A 462 15.64 -0.11 -14.34
C GLY A 462 15.97 -0.84 -13.03
N LEU A 463 14.99 -1.57 -12.46
CA LEU A 463 15.20 -2.43 -11.29
C LEU A 463 15.91 -3.76 -11.62
N GLY A 464 16.32 -3.99 -12.87
CA GLY A 464 17.02 -5.20 -13.28
C GLY A 464 16.23 -6.50 -13.12
N VAL A 465 14.88 -6.41 -13.04
CA VAL A 465 14.00 -7.59 -12.93
C VAL A 465 13.48 -8.08 -14.27
N ALA A 466 13.78 -7.37 -15.37
CA ALA A 466 13.35 -7.68 -16.73
C ALA A 466 14.55 -7.86 -17.66
N PRO A 467 15.28 -8.99 -17.61
CA PRO A 467 16.28 -9.33 -18.62
C PRO A 467 15.76 -9.15 -20.03
N THR A 468 16.62 -8.68 -20.93
CA THR A 468 16.26 -8.33 -22.31
C THR A 468 17.24 -8.89 -23.34
N SER A 469 16.75 -9.22 -24.54
CA SER A 469 17.54 -9.65 -25.68
C SER A 469 16.85 -9.30 -26.99
N ASP A 470 17.63 -9.20 -28.05
CA ASP A 470 17.17 -9.06 -29.46
C ASP A 470 16.59 -10.37 -30.05
N SER A 471 16.73 -11.48 -29.33
CA SER A 471 16.32 -12.81 -29.78
C SER A 471 15.70 -13.61 -28.65
N LEU A 472 14.59 -14.29 -28.93
CA LEU A 472 13.92 -15.20 -27.99
C LEU A 472 14.79 -16.39 -27.59
N VAL A 473 15.60 -16.92 -28.52
CA VAL A 473 16.56 -18.00 -28.20
C VAL A 473 17.58 -17.51 -27.20
N LYS A 474 18.26 -16.39 -27.52
CA LYS A 474 19.24 -15.79 -26.61
C LYS A 474 18.62 -15.42 -25.26
N LEU A 475 17.40 -14.87 -25.24
CA LEU A 475 16.69 -14.51 -24.01
C LEU A 475 16.47 -15.74 -23.13
N GLY A 476 15.98 -16.85 -23.73
CA GLY A 476 15.76 -18.10 -23.00
C GLY A 476 17.03 -18.68 -22.40
N ASP A 477 18.14 -18.64 -23.15
CA ASP A 477 19.43 -19.19 -22.77
C ASP A 477 20.21 -18.29 -21.77
N MET A 478 19.72 -17.08 -21.47
CA MET A 478 20.39 -16.17 -20.53
C MET A 478 20.47 -16.77 -19.12
N LYS A 479 21.65 -16.62 -18.49
CA LYS A 479 21.83 -16.95 -17.07
C LYS A 479 20.81 -16.18 -16.21
N GLY A 480 19.99 -16.89 -15.48
CA GLY A 480 18.92 -16.31 -14.63
C GLY A 480 17.54 -16.26 -15.30
N VAL A 481 17.42 -16.62 -16.59
CA VAL A 481 16.15 -16.89 -17.27
C VAL A 481 15.94 -18.41 -17.34
N GLY A 482 16.74 -19.13 -18.08
CA GLY A 482 16.73 -20.60 -18.08
C GLY A 482 15.41 -21.18 -18.64
N ILE A 483 14.97 -20.68 -19.78
CA ILE A 483 13.82 -21.17 -20.56
C ILE A 483 14.38 -21.86 -21.81
N ASP A 484 13.73 -22.92 -22.29
CA ASP A 484 14.03 -23.47 -23.62
C ASP A 484 13.75 -22.39 -24.69
N GLY A 485 14.79 -21.76 -25.22
CA GLY A 485 14.71 -20.65 -26.14
C GLY A 485 14.09 -21.03 -27.50
N LYS A 486 14.28 -22.30 -27.96
CA LYS A 486 13.68 -22.80 -29.17
C LYS A 486 12.17 -22.98 -29.00
N ALA A 487 11.77 -23.66 -27.93
CA ALA A 487 10.35 -23.83 -27.61
C ALA A 487 9.65 -22.48 -27.34
N LEU A 488 10.35 -21.51 -26.70
CA LEU A 488 9.86 -20.15 -26.53
C LEU A 488 9.58 -19.47 -27.86
N THR A 489 10.46 -19.61 -28.85
CA THR A 489 10.29 -19.03 -30.18
C THR A 489 9.06 -19.64 -30.90
N GLU A 490 8.88 -20.95 -30.81
CA GLU A 490 7.71 -21.66 -31.37
C GLU A 490 6.41 -21.20 -30.67
N THR A 491 6.44 -21.02 -29.35
CA THR A 491 5.30 -20.55 -28.55
C THR A 491 4.89 -19.12 -28.92
N VAL A 492 5.84 -18.20 -29.07
CA VAL A 492 5.56 -16.82 -29.49
C VAL A 492 5.02 -16.77 -30.91
N ALA A 493 5.60 -17.53 -31.85
CA ALA A 493 5.08 -17.61 -33.21
C ALA A 493 3.62 -18.13 -33.26
N ARG A 494 3.32 -19.15 -32.43
CA ARG A 494 1.96 -19.69 -32.29
C ARG A 494 1.00 -18.64 -31.71
N TYR A 495 1.38 -17.95 -30.64
CA TYR A 495 0.58 -16.84 -30.05
C TYR A 495 0.32 -15.74 -31.09
N ASN A 496 1.33 -15.34 -31.86
CA ASN A 496 1.18 -14.33 -32.91
C ASN A 496 0.19 -14.76 -33.99
N SER A 497 0.12 -16.05 -34.33
CA SER A 497 -0.90 -16.58 -35.27
C SER A 497 -2.32 -16.42 -34.70
N PHE A 498 -2.53 -16.54 -33.40
CA PHE A 498 -3.82 -16.30 -32.76
C PHE A 498 -4.20 -14.82 -32.78
N VAL A 499 -3.23 -13.90 -32.59
CA VAL A 499 -3.49 -12.46 -32.77
C VAL A 499 -3.98 -12.16 -34.18
N THR A 500 -3.35 -12.75 -35.20
CA THR A 500 -3.74 -12.57 -36.60
C THR A 500 -5.13 -13.15 -36.88
N SER A 501 -5.45 -14.33 -36.32
CA SER A 501 -6.75 -14.99 -36.54
C SER A 501 -7.88 -14.42 -35.64
N GLY A 502 -7.53 -13.61 -34.63
CA GLY A 502 -8.48 -13.09 -33.65
C GLY A 502 -9.00 -14.12 -32.65
N LYS A 503 -8.42 -15.35 -32.61
CA LYS A 503 -8.90 -16.43 -31.75
C LYS A 503 -7.74 -17.22 -31.14
N ASP A 504 -7.65 -17.26 -29.82
CA ASP A 504 -6.72 -18.15 -29.07
C ASP A 504 -7.32 -19.56 -28.95
N ALA A 505 -6.82 -20.47 -29.76
CA ALA A 505 -7.30 -21.86 -29.80
C ALA A 505 -6.75 -22.71 -28.63
N ASP A 506 -5.71 -22.25 -27.91
CA ASP A 506 -5.09 -23.02 -26.85
C ASP A 506 -5.73 -22.76 -25.47
N PHE A 507 -6.00 -21.49 -25.15
CA PHE A 507 -6.45 -21.09 -23.81
C PHE A 507 -7.66 -20.14 -23.82
N GLU A 508 -8.28 -19.92 -24.98
CA GLU A 508 -9.48 -19.08 -25.11
C GLU A 508 -9.30 -17.68 -24.50
N ARG A 509 -8.13 -17.08 -24.67
CA ARG A 509 -7.87 -15.72 -24.23
C ARG A 509 -8.70 -14.75 -25.05
N PRO A 510 -9.65 -14.00 -24.43
CA PRO A 510 -10.63 -13.20 -25.18
C PRO A 510 -10.07 -11.91 -25.76
N ASN A 511 -8.90 -11.45 -25.26
CA ASN A 511 -8.24 -10.21 -25.70
C ASN A 511 -6.83 -10.51 -26.20
N LEU A 512 -6.60 -10.31 -27.48
CA LEU A 512 -5.34 -10.51 -28.20
C LEU A 512 -4.86 -9.17 -28.77
N PRO A 513 -4.40 -8.22 -27.93
CA PRO A 513 -4.24 -6.82 -28.31
C PRO A 513 -3.11 -6.58 -29.31
N ARG A 514 -2.09 -7.44 -29.33
CA ARG A 514 -0.92 -7.28 -30.20
C ARG A 514 -0.10 -8.56 -30.33
N ALA A 515 0.59 -8.70 -31.44
CA ALA A 515 1.63 -9.70 -31.66
C ALA A 515 2.93 -9.28 -30.95
N LEU A 516 3.76 -10.26 -30.59
CA LEU A 516 5.08 -10.07 -29.99
C LEU A 516 6.15 -10.25 -31.08
N ASN A 517 6.45 -9.19 -31.84
CA ASN A 517 7.40 -9.20 -32.97
C ASN A 517 8.10 -7.85 -33.19
N GLU A 518 8.11 -6.96 -32.19
CA GLU A 518 8.69 -5.62 -32.31
C GLU A 518 9.87 -5.42 -31.35
N GLY A 519 11.06 -5.16 -31.91
CA GLY A 519 12.25 -4.76 -31.17
C GLY A 519 12.83 -5.85 -30.25
N ASN A 520 13.18 -5.49 -29.03
CA ASN A 520 13.71 -6.42 -28.04
C ASN A 520 12.58 -7.19 -27.33
N TYR A 521 12.94 -8.39 -26.85
CA TYR A 521 12.13 -9.24 -26.00
C TYR A 521 12.58 -9.15 -24.55
N TYR A 522 11.65 -9.31 -23.64
CA TYR A 522 11.83 -9.21 -22.19
C TYR A 522 11.25 -10.43 -21.48
N ALA A 523 11.90 -10.84 -20.39
CA ALA A 523 11.41 -11.90 -19.53
C ALA A 523 11.41 -11.43 -18.07
N ILE A 524 10.28 -11.59 -17.36
CA ILE A 524 10.24 -11.36 -15.90
C ILE A 524 9.82 -12.67 -15.25
N GLU A 525 10.69 -13.26 -14.43
CA GLU A 525 10.32 -14.42 -13.62
C GLU A 525 9.36 -13.98 -12.51
N VAL A 526 8.20 -14.65 -12.43
CA VAL A 526 7.13 -14.31 -11.50
C VAL A 526 6.62 -15.51 -10.73
N THR A 527 6.20 -15.27 -9.50
CA THR A 527 5.53 -16.23 -8.62
C THR A 527 4.31 -15.57 -7.97
N PRO A 528 3.29 -16.33 -7.56
CA PRO A 528 2.20 -15.77 -6.77
C PRO A 528 2.66 -15.31 -5.38
N GLY A 529 2.03 -14.23 -4.89
CA GLY A 529 2.22 -13.76 -3.53
C GLY A 529 0.93 -13.24 -2.91
N VAL A 530 0.86 -13.21 -1.59
CA VAL A 530 -0.30 -12.68 -0.85
C VAL A 530 -0.48 -11.21 -1.17
N HIS A 531 -1.72 -10.81 -1.51
CA HIS A 531 -1.98 -9.48 -2.03
C HIS A 531 -3.08 -8.71 -1.31
N HIS A 532 -4.18 -9.38 -0.92
CA HIS A 532 -5.34 -8.74 -0.31
C HIS A 532 -6.08 -9.73 0.58
N THR A 533 -6.58 -9.25 1.72
CA THR A 533 -7.47 -10.02 2.59
C THR A 533 -8.90 -9.55 2.38
N MET A 534 -9.82 -10.48 2.05
CA MET A 534 -11.19 -10.13 1.72
C MET A 534 -12.03 -9.85 2.96
N GLY A 535 -11.66 -10.49 4.06
CA GLY A 535 -12.40 -10.44 5.30
C GLY A 535 -11.75 -9.56 6.35
N GLY A 536 -12.54 -9.25 7.34
CA GLY A 536 -12.20 -8.41 8.47
C GLY A 536 -13.41 -8.14 9.34
N VAL A 537 -13.45 -6.99 9.97
CA VAL A 537 -14.51 -6.57 10.89
C VAL A 537 -15.86 -6.48 10.17
N MET A 538 -16.92 -7.00 10.79
CA MET A 538 -18.29 -6.86 10.28
C MET A 538 -18.76 -5.42 10.40
N ILE A 539 -19.29 -4.87 9.30
CA ILE A 539 -19.92 -3.55 9.26
C ILE A 539 -21.33 -3.62 8.68
N ASP A 540 -22.15 -2.64 9.02
CA ASP A 540 -23.44 -2.41 8.39
C ASP A 540 -23.35 -1.43 7.20
N THR A 541 -24.50 -1.03 6.66
CA THR A 541 -24.59 -0.09 5.52
C THR A 541 -24.23 1.36 5.86
N LYS A 542 -23.94 1.68 7.11
CA LYS A 542 -23.42 2.97 7.59
C LYS A 542 -21.96 2.91 8.01
N ALA A 543 -21.29 1.78 7.69
CA ALA A 543 -19.93 1.48 8.14
C ALA A 543 -19.79 1.35 9.68
N GLU A 544 -20.89 1.18 10.42
CA GLU A 544 -20.89 0.92 11.86
C GLU A 544 -20.43 -0.52 12.14
N VAL A 545 -19.50 -0.70 13.06
CA VAL A 545 -18.97 -2.02 13.43
C VAL A 545 -19.98 -2.80 14.25
N MET A 546 -20.17 -4.08 13.92
CA MET A 546 -21.13 -4.97 14.56
C MET A 546 -20.48 -6.07 15.39
N ASN A 547 -21.18 -6.51 16.43
CA ASN A 547 -20.86 -7.71 17.20
C ASN A 547 -21.42 -8.99 16.55
N ALA A 548 -21.17 -10.16 17.16
CA ALA A 548 -21.65 -11.46 16.67
C ALA A 548 -23.18 -11.62 16.61
N LYS A 549 -23.93 -10.77 17.33
CA LYS A 549 -25.39 -10.72 17.27
C LYS A 549 -25.91 -9.76 16.20
N LYS A 550 -24.99 -9.17 15.42
CA LYS A 550 -25.30 -8.10 14.45
C LYS A 550 -25.85 -6.82 15.09
N GLU A 551 -25.49 -6.57 16.33
CA GLU A 551 -25.78 -5.30 17.01
C GLU A 551 -24.60 -4.37 16.81
N VAL A 552 -24.87 -3.09 16.55
CA VAL A 552 -23.85 -2.05 16.39
C VAL A 552 -23.11 -1.82 17.71
N ILE A 553 -21.79 -1.65 17.64
CA ILE A 553 -20.97 -1.12 18.74
C ILE A 553 -21.00 0.41 18.63
N PRO A 554 -21.73 1.12 19.50
CA PRO A 554 -21.97 2.54 19.33
C PRO A 554 -20.68 3.37 19.34
N GLY A 555 -20.45 4.17 18.29
CA GLY A 555 -19.26 5.00 18.14
C GLY A 555 -18.06 4.27 17.51
N LEU A 556 -18.17 3.00 17.10
CA LEU A 556 -17.11 2.29 16.40
C LEU A 556 -17.48 2.08 14.92
N TYR A 557 -16.55 2.50 14.03
CA TYR A 557 -16.70 2.44 12.57
C TYR A 557 -15.54 1.70 11.93
N GLY A 558 -15.75 1.18 10.72
CA GLY A 558 -14.71 0.50 9.95
C GLY A 558 -14.78 0.83 8.46
N ALA A 559 -13.62 0.98 7.79
CA ALA A 559 -13.58 1.28 6.36
C ALA A 559 -12.35 0.67 5.66
N GLY A 560 -12.54 0.17 4.44
CA GLY A 560 -11.50 -0.42 3.60
C GLY A 560 -11.12 -1.84 4.02
N GLU A 561 -9.90 -2.27 3.73
CA GLU A 561 -9.45 -3.67 3.84
C GLU A 561 -9.50 -4.27 5.27
N VAL A 562 -9.70 -3.45 6.31
CA VAL A 562 -9.95 -3.93 7.68
C VAL A 562 -11.34 -4.55 7.84
N THR A 563 -12.26 -4.31 6.89
CA THR A 563 -13.65 -4.78 6.92
C THR A 563 -13.87 -6.01 6.07
N GLY A 564 -14.88 -6.81 6.41
CA GLY A 564 -15.32 -7.97 5.64
C GLY A 564 -16.68 -7.76 4.97
N GLY A 565 -17.00 -8.61 3.99
CA GLY A 565 -18.30 -8.65 3.32
C GLY A 565 -18.38 -7.95 1.97
N VAL A 566 -17.57 -6.93 1.68
CA VAL A 566 -17.64 -6.18 0.41
C VAL A 566 -17.18 -7.03 -0.78
N HIS A 567 -16.10 -7.79 -0.63
CA HIS A 567 -15.42 -8.45 -1.75
C HIS A 567 -15.71 -9.95 -1.89
N GLY A 568 -16.40 -10.55 -0.93
CA GLY A 568 -16.68 -11.99 -0.93
C GLY A 568 -15.40 -12.83 -0.96
N ALA A 569 -15.39 -13.92 -1.72
CA ALA A 569 -14.22 -14.80 -1.76
C ALA A 569 -13.08 -14.33 -2.66
N ASN A 570 -13.28 -13.30 -3.50
CA ASN A 570 -12.25 -12.82 -4.43
C ASN A 570 -12.57 -11.41 -4.94
N ARG A 571 -11.66 -10.49 -4.72
CA ARG A 571 -11.81 -9.07 -5.10
C ARG A 571 -11.45 -8.82 -6.55
N LEU A 572 -12.29 -8.09 -7.28
CA LEU A 572 -11.98 -7.61 -8.63
C LEU A 572 -10.91 -6.52 -8.59
N GLY A 573 -10.04 -6.49 -9.62
CA GLY A 573 -9.07 -5.42 -9.80
C GLY A 573 -9.77 -4.05 -9.87
N GLY A 574 -9.24 -3.05 -9.16
CA GLY A 574 -9.82 -1.71 -9.10
C GLY A 574 -10.84 -1.49 -7.98
N ASN A 575 -11.54 -2.54 -7.50
CA ASN A 575 -12.57 -2.38 -6.46
C ASN A 575 -11.99 -1.96 -5.09
N ALA A 576 -10.75 -2.33 -4.76
CA ALA A 576 -10.15 -1.92 -3.48
C ALA A 576 -10.03 -0.39 -3.35
N ILE A 577 -9.67 0.31 -4.43
CA ILE A 577 -9.56 1.78 -4.39
C ILE A 577 -10.97 2.41 -4.31
N SER A 578 -11.95 1.84 -5.00
CA SER A 578 -13.36 2.27 -4.87
C SER A 578 -13.89 2.08 -3.46
N ASP A 579 -13.60 0.94 -2.85
CA ASP A 579 -13.98 0.58 -1.48
C ASP A 579 -13.41 1.58 -0.47
N ILE A 580 -12.08 1.78 -0.45
CA ILE A 580 -11.43 2.68 0.52
C ILE A 580 -11.92 4.13 0.42
N ILE A 581 -12.27 4.61 -0.78
CA ILE A 581 -12.82 5.95 -0.94
C ILE A 581 -14.30 5.99 -0.53
N THR A 582 -15.10 5.03 -0.99
CA THR A 582 -16.55 5.00 -0.73
C THR A 582 -16.85 4.80 0.76
N PHE A 583 -16.31 3.75 1.36
CA PHE A 583 -16.56 3.44 2.77
C PHE A 583 -15.79 4.36 3.72
N GLY A 584 -14.60 4.87 3.31
CA GLY A 584 -13.90 5.88 4.10
C GLY A 584 -14.73 7.16 4.24
N ARG A 585 -15.27 7.67 3.13
CA ARG A 585 -16.18 8.84 3.16
C ARG A 585 -17.44 8.59 4.00
N LEU A 586 -18.05 7.42 3.80
CA LEU A 586 -19.27 7.05 4.54
C LEU A 586 -18.99 6.98 6.05
N ALA A 587 -17.92 6.29 6.46
CA ALA A 587 -17.56 6.18 7.87
C ALA A 587 -17.25 7.55 8.49
N GLY A 588 -16.54 8.43 7.76
CA GLY A 588 -16.26 9.79 8.22
C GLY A 588 -17.53 10.63 8.42
N GLU A 589 -18.44 10.59 7.45
CA GLU A 589 -19.72 11.29 7.52
C GLU A 589 -20.60 10.80 8.68
N GLU A 590 -20.76 9.48 8.82
CA GLU A 590 -21.61 8.89 9.87
C GLU A 590 -21.01 9.06 11.26
N ALA A 591 -19.68 8.93 11.41
CA ALA A 591 -18.98 9.18 12.67
C ALA A 591 -19.12 10.65 13.13
N ALA A 592 -18.99 11.61 12.20
CA ALA A 592 -19.19 13.03 12.50
C ALA A 592 -20.64 13.34 12.90
N LYS A 593 -21.63 12.74 12.21
CA LYS A 593 -23.05 12.86 12.58
C LYS A 593 -23.33 12.27 13.96
N TYR A 594 -22.69 11.16 14.28
CA TYR A 594 -22.83 10.51 15.59
C TYR A 594 -22.25 11.38 16.70
N ALA A 595 -21.03 11.89 16.53
CA ALA A 595 -20.37 12.73 17.52
C ALA A 595 -21.16 14.03 17.83
N LYS A 596 -21.78 14.64 16.81
CA LYS A 596 -22.63 15.84 17.00
C LYS A 596 -23.90 15.61 17.81
N LYS A 597 -24.37 14.38 17.95
CA LYS A 597 -25.57 14.03 18.70
C LYS A 597 -25.27 13.69 20.18
N ASN A 598 -24.04 13.53 20.53
CA ASN A 598 -23.57 13.08 21.82
C ASN A 598 -22.79 14.15 22.57
#